data_15782fb8f4516dda9a41ef9a56160982
#
_entry.id   15782fb8f4516dda9a41ef9a56160982
#
_cell.length_a   1.000
_cell.length_b   1.000
_cell.length_c   1.000
_cell.angle_alpha   90.00
_cell.angle_beta   90.00
_cell.angle_gamma   90.00
#
_symmetry.space_group_name_H-M   'P 1'
#
loop_
_entity.id
_entity.type
_entity.pdbx_description
1 polymer ?
#
loop_
_entity_poly.entity_id
_entity_poly.type
_entity_poly.pdbx_seq_one_letter_code
_entity_poly.pdbx_strand_id
1 'polypeptide(L)'
;MADLVSVERLSKNYGPVKAVDDVSFGIQEGICFGLLGPNGAGKTTTIEMMEGIVTPDAGRVLFRGTPIGRDFKQKVGIQFQTTALPEFITVRETIELFSAFYPSPRKFDEVVALCSLEDILERDNRKLSGGQRQRMLLALAVLPRPEMVFLDEPTTGLDPQARRNFWDLIGRIKAERATILLTTHYMDEAQLLCDRVAIMDHGKILEIDSPQALLAKHFEGALIRLPYDGCCQDSLKDFKGMLIGDDFLELQTTGLDASLRDLIEAKIDLQGLSIHKPDLEDLFIKLTGSSLRT
;
A
#
# COMPACT_ATOMS: atom_id res chain seq x y z
N MET A 1 7.58 -8.91 -20.26
CA MET A 1 6.21 -9.46 -20.21
C MET A 1 5.26 -8.31 -20.49
N ALA A 2 4.11 -8.56 -21.10
CA ALA A 2 3.11 -7.49 -21.31
C ALA A 2 2.42 -7.18 -19.95
N ASP A 3 2.08 -5.92 -19.75
CA ASP A 3 1.35 -5.51 -18.54
C ASP A 3 -0.11 -6.00 -18.61
N LEU A 4 -0.64 -6.46 -17.47
CA LEU A 4 -2.06 -6.76 -17.32
C LEU A 4 -2.87 -5.46 -17.33
N VAL A 5 -2.38 -4.46 -16.61
CA VAL A 5 -2.97 -3.12 -16.58
C VAL A 5 -1.91 -2.10 -16.96
N SER A 6 -2.25 -1.18 -17.84
CA SER A 6 -1.41 -0.03 -18.20
C SER A 6 -2.18 1.26 -17.93
N VAL A 7 -1.56 2.15 -17.18
CA VAL A 7 -2.01 3.51 -16.91
C VAL A 7 -1.19 4.46 -17.75
N GLU A 8 -1.83 5.24 -18.61
CA GLU A 8 -1.16 6.12 -19.55
C GLU A 8 -1.60 7.57 -19.36
N ARG A 9 -0.68 8.41 -18.85
CA ARG A 9 -0.83 9.86 -18.72
C ARG A 9 -2.11 10.28 -18.00
N LEU A 10 -2.46 9.56 -16.93
CA LEU A 10 -3.70 9.74 -16.20
C LEU A 10 -3.67 11.06 -15.43
N SER A 11 -4.74 11.86 -15.59
CA SER A 11 -4.87 13.14 -14.88
C SER A 11 -6.30 13.34 -14.40
N LYS A 12 -6.45 13.95 -13.21
CA LYS A 12 -7.74 14.29 -12.61
C LYS A 12 -7.65 15.56 -11.79
N ASN A 13 -8.61 16.47 -12.02
CA ASN A 13 -8.73 17.71 -11.26
C ASN A 13 -10.08 17.77 -10.55
N TYR A 14 -10.11 18.29 -9.35
CA TYR A 14 -11.30 18.64 -8.59
C TYR A 14 -11.26 20.14 -8.31
N GLY A 15 -11.89 20.92 -9.17
CA GLY A 15 -11.77 22.37 -9.13
C GLY A 15 -10.30 22.83 -9.30
N PRO A 16 -9.74 23.56 -8.34
CA PRO A 16 -8.34 24.02 -8.41
C PRO A 16 -7.33 22.93 -8.01
N VAL A 17 -7.79 21.82 -7.42
CA VAL A 17 -6.91 20.77 -6.90
C VAL A 17 -6.62 19.75 -8.00
N LYS A 18 -5.35 19.61 -8.37
CA LYS A 18 -4.87 18.58 -9.28
C LYS A 18 -4.58 17.31 -8.47
N ALA A 19 -5.59 16.44 -8.35
CA ALA A 19 -5.50 15.23 -7.53
C ALA A 19 -4.58 14.17 -8.15
N VAL A 20 -4.53 14.10 -9.50
CA VAL A 20 -3.62 13.21 -10.25
C VAL A 20 -3.06 13.99 -11.44
N ASP A 21 -1.75 13.97 -11.60
CA ASP A 21 -0.98 14.78 -12.56
C ASP A 21 -0.06 13.92 -13.45
N ASP A 22 -0.52 13.58 -14.64
CA ASP A 22 0.23 12.88 -15.69
C ASP A 22 0.87 11.56 -15.24
N VAL A 23 0.11 10.74 -14.50
CA VAL A 23 0.57 9.48 -13.93
C VAL A 23 0.57 8.38 -14.98
N SER A 24 1.71 7.65 -15.10
CA SER A 24 1.87 6.51 -16.01
C SER A 24 2.63 5.38 -15.35
N PHE A 25 2.09 4.15 -15.40
CA PHE A 25 2.75 2.93 -14.92
C PHE A 25 2.07 1.68 -15.47
N GLY A 26 2.78 0.54 -15.38
CA GLY A 26 2.26 -0.78 -15.75
C GLY A 26 2.26 -1.75 -14.57
N ILE A 27 1.25 -2.60 -14.51
CA ILE A 27 1.12 -3.69 -13.55
C ILE A 27 1.18 -5.02 -14.28
N GLN A 28 2.17 -5.83 -13.96
CA GLN A 28 2.33 -7.17 -14.53
C GLN A 28 1.32 -8.15 -13.93
N GLU A 29 1.00 -9.20 -14.69
CA GLU A 29 0.11 -10.26 -14.21
C GLU A 29 0.73 -11.07 -13.07
N GLY A 30 -0.07 -11.37 -12.04
CA GLY A 30 0.32 -12.25 -10.92
C GLY A 30 1.21 -11.61 -9.86
N ILE A 31 1.37 -10.28 -9.86
CA ILE A 31 2.10 -9.56 -8.82
C ILE A 31 1.18 -8.81 -7.86
N CYS A 32 1.68 -8.50 -6.68
CA CYS A 32 1.12 -7.48 -5.80
C CYS A 32 1.83 -6.15 -6.06
N PHE A 33 1.08 -5.16 -6.53
CA PHE A 33 1.57 -3.81 -6.80
C PHE A 33 1.03 -2.85 -5.75
N GLY A 34 1.93 -2.13 -5.07
CA GLY A 34 1.58 -1.14 -4.05
C GLY A 34 1.54 0.28 -4.62
N LEU A 35 0.49 1.03 -4.33
CA LEU A 35 0.45 2.47 -4.54
C LEU A 35 0.53 3.16 -3.19
N LEU A 36 1.70 3.73 -2.88
CA LEU A 36 2.05 4.28 -1.57
C LEU A 36 2.06 5.79 -1.58
N GLY A 37 1.78 6.37 -0.43
CA GLY A 37 1.88 7.80 -0.22
C GLY A 37 1.00 8.28 0.93
N PRO A 38 1.15 9.53 1.36
CA PRO A 38 0.36 10.09 2.44
C PRO A 38 -1.11 10.30 2.04
N ASN A 39 -1.94 10.68 3.00
CA ASN A 39 -3.29 11.13 2.74
C ASN A 39 -3.27 12.37 1.83
N GLY A 40 -4.12 12.36 0.79
CA GLY A 40 -4.14 13.43 -0.22
C GLY A 40 -3.08 13.30 -1.33
N ALA A 41 -2.25 12.25 -1.37
CA ALA A 41 -1.29 12.03 -2.46
C ALA A 41 -1.94 11.73 -3.82
N GLY A 42 -3.24 11.38 -3.86
CA GLY A 42 -3.97 11.03 -5.09
C GLY A 42 -4.19 9.52 -5.29
N LYS A 43 -3.83 8.68 -4.31
CA LYS A 43 -3.96 7.21 -4.38
C LYS A 43 -5.39 6.76 -4.68
N THR A 44 -6.35 7.15 -3.83
CA THR A 44 -7.77 6.77 -3.99
C THR A 44 -8.33 7.25 -5.33
N THR A 45 -8.03 8.49 -5.75
CA THR A 45 -8.46 8.98 -7.07
C THR A 45 -7.85 8.17 -8.21
N THR A 46 -6.59 7.75 -8.08
CA THR A 46 -5.93 6.93 -9.10
C THR A 46 -6.57 5.54 -9.19
N ILE A 47 -6.80 4.88 -8.04
CA ILE A 47 -7.44 3.55 -8.02
C ILE A 47 -8.88 3.62 -8.53
N GLU A 48 -9.68 4.62 -8.14
CA GLU A 48 -11.05 4.82 -8.63
C GLU A 48 -11.11 5.03 -10.16
N MET A 49 -10.13 5.72 -10.76
CA MET A 49 -10.02 5.82 -12.20
C MET A 49 -9.66 4.48 -12.84
N MET A 50 -8.79 3.70 -12.22
CA MET A 50 -8.43 2.35 -12.68
C MET A 50 -9.59 1.36 -12.56
N GLU A 51 -10.44 1.50 -11.57
CA GLU A 51 -11.68 0.72 -11.39
C GLU A 51 -12.79 1.11 -12.38
N GLY A 52 -12.62 2.26 -13.06
CA GLY A 52 -13.63 2.81 -13.95
C GLY A 52 -14.84 3.41 -13.23
N ILE A 53 -14.64 3.87 -12.00
CA ILE A 53 -15.63 4.59 -11.17
C ILE A 53 -15.55 6.07 -11.48
N VAL A 54 -14.34 6.63 -11.47
CA VAL A 54 -14.06 8.03 -11.80
C VAL A 54 -13.55 8.12 -13.24
N THR A 55 -14.14 9.01 -14.03
CA THR A 55 -13.64 9.30 -15.38
C THR A 55 -12.44 10.24 -15.30
N PRO A 56 -11.29 9.88 -15.87
CA PRO A 56 -10.13 10.77 -15.94
C PRO A 56 -10.43 12.00 -16.83
N ASP A 57 -9.77 13.13 -16.53
CA ASP A 57 -9.83 14.33 -17.38
C ASP A 57 -8.89 14.20 -18.59
N ALA A 58 -7.80 13.44 -18.43
CA ALA A 58 -6.86 13.09 -19.49
C ALA A 58 -6.23 11.71 -19.24
N GLY A 59 -5.69 11.11 -20.29
CA GLY A 59 -5.08 9.79 -20.23
C GLY A 59 -6.10 8.66 -20.33
N ARG A 60 -5.66 7.44 -20.06
CA ARG A 60 -6.50 6.24 -20.14
C ARG A 60 -5.93 5.09 -19.32
N VAL A 61 -6.81 4.14 -19.00
CA VAL A 61 -6.46 2.86 -18.39
C VAL A 61 -6.76 1.75 -19.37
N LEU A 62 -5.79 0.87 -19.59
CA LEU A 62 -5.90 -0.30 -20.45
C LEU A 62 -5.82 -1.57 -19.61
N PHE A 63 -6.71 -2.52 -19.85
CA PHE A 63 -6.65 -3.87 -19.33
C PHE A 63 -6.36 -4.83 -20.47
N ARG A 64 -5.25 -5.59 -20.41
CA ARG A 64 -4.75 -6.43 -21.51
C ARG A 64 -4.68 -5.67 -22.85
N GLY A 65 -4.22 -4.42 -22.80
CA GLY A 65 -4.08 -3.55 -23.98
C GLY A 65 -5.39 -2.95 -24.51
N THR A 66 -6.54 -3.24 -23.90
CA THR A 66 -7.85 -2.72 -24.30
C THR A 66 -8.37 -1.71 -23.26
N PRO A 67 -8.95 -0.56 -23.66
CA PRO A 67 -9.57 0.35 -22.72
C PRO A 67 -10.58 -0.34 -21.80
N ILE A 68 -10.55 0.00 -20.50
CA ILE A 68 -11.48 -0.57 -19.54
C ILE A 68 -12.95 -0.27 -19.90
N GLY A 69 -13.82 -1.26 -19.74
CA GLY A 69 -15.24 -1.19 -20.10
C GLY A 69 -16.09 -2.18 -19.30
N ARG A 70 -17.25 -2.59 -19.83
CA ARG A 70 -18.17 -3.48 -19.13
C ARG A 70 -17.54 -4.84 -18.80
N ASP A 71 -16.79 -5.41 -19.72
CA ASP A 71 -16.16 -6.74 -19.56
C ASP A 71 -15.06 -6.72 -18.49
N PHE A 72 -14.39 -5.58 -18.32
CA PHE A 72 -13.41 -5.38 -17.25
C PHE A 72 -14.03 -5.60 -15.86
N LYS A 73 -15.23 -5.05 -15.62
CA LYS A 73 -15.92 -5.14 -14.32
C LYS A 73 -16.25 -6.58 -13.88
N GLN A 74 -16.32 -7.51 -14.83
CA GLN A 74 -16.53 -8.93 -14.52
C GLN A 74 -15.24 -9.68 -14.18
N LYS A 75 -14.09 -9.06 -14.47
CA LYS A 75 -12.76 -9.65 -14.30
C LYS A 75 -12.01 -9.13 -13.09
N VAL A 76 -12.61 -8.18 -12.37
CA VAL A 76 -11.98 -7.54 -11.22
C VAL A 76 -12.81 -7.73 -9.96
N GLY A 77 -12.11 -7.80 -8.84
CA GLY A 77 -12.71 -7.72 -7.52
C GLY A 77 -12.27 -6.42 -6.85
N ILE A 78 -13.18 -5.76 -6.16
CA ILE A 78 -12.90 -4.46 -5.54
C ILE A 78 -13.28 -4.52 -4.07
N GLN A 79 -12.35 -4.14 -3.22
CA GLN A 79 -12.60 -3.84 -1.81
C GLN A 79 -12.38 -2.35 -1.60
N PHE A 80 -13.47 -1.61 -1.48
CA PHE A 80 -13.42 -0.17 -1.20
C PHE A 80 -13.03 0.10 0.25
N GLN A 81 -12.46 1.25 0.52
CA GLN A 81 -12.14 1.73 1.86
C GLN A 81 -13.38 1.73 2.77
N THR A 82 -14.52 2.16 2.24
CA THR A 82 -15.80 2.12 2.94
C THR A 82 -16.84 1.39 2.11
N THR A 83 -17.36 0.28 2.63
CA THR A 83 -18.43 -0.50 2.00
C THR A 83 -19.51 -0.79 3.03
N ALA A 84 -20.76 -0.49 2.74
CA ALA A 84 -21.88 -0.94 3.56
C ALA A 84 -22.18 -2.41 3.23
N LEU A 85 -22.06 -3.29 4.22
CA LEU A 85 -22.59 -4.65 4.11
C LEU A 85 -24.10 -4.65 4.33
N PRO A 86 -24.84 -5.58 3.68
CA PRO A 86 -26.26 -5.73 3.96
C PRO A 86 -26.50 -6.00 5.44
N GLU A 87 -27.46 -5.27 6.02
CA GLU A 87 -27.82 -5.42 7.42
C GLU A 87 -28.84 -6.55 7.63
N PHE A 88 -28.91 -7.08 8.85
CA PHE A 88 -29.87 -8.11 9.27
C PHE A 88 -29.74 -9.47 8.58
N ILE A 89 -28.64 -9.71 7.89
CA ILE A 89 -28.29 -11.02 7.34
C ILE A 89 -26.90 -11.44 7.83
N THR A 90 -26.68 -12.75 7.82
CA THR A 90 -25.42 -13.37 8.27
C THR A 90 -24.34 -13.26 7.20
N VAL A 91 -23.08 -13.53 7.61
CA VAL A 91 -21.95 -13.67 6.68
C VAL A 91 -22.25 -14.74 5.62
N ARG A 92 -22.81 -15.88 6.01
CA ARG A 92 -23.23 -16.95 5.10
C ARG A 92 -24.21 -16.45 4.04
N GLU A 93 -25.31 -15.87 4.49
CA GLU A 93 -26.36 -15.35 3.59
C GLU A 93 -25.82 -14.25 2.66
N THR A 94 -24.87 -13.44 3.15
CA THR A 94 -24.23 -12.42 2.32
C THR A 94 -23.38 -13.05 1.21
N ILE A 95 -22.56 -14.08 1.50
CA ILE A 95 -21.77 -14.77 0.49
C ILE A 95 -22.68 -15.42 -0.54
N GLU A 96 -23.75 -16.10 -0.11
CA GLU A 96 -24.74 -16.74 -0.98
C GLU A 96 -25.46 -15.71 -1.87
N LEU A 97 -25.88 -14.57 -1.29
CA LEU A 97 -26.51 -13.48 -2.03
C LEU A 97 -25.59 -12.93 -3.12
N PHE A 98 -24.35 -12.61 -2.77
CA PHE A 98 -23.40 -12.06 -3.74
C PHE A 98 -22.96 -13.11 -4.77
N SER A 99 -22.89 -14.38 -4.41
CA SER A 99 -22.62 -15.47 -5.36
C SER A 99 -23.63 -15.50 -6.50
N ALA A 100 -24.89 -15.18 -6.22
CA ALA A 100 -25.95 -15.20 -7.23
C ALA A 100 -25.80 -14.12 -8.32
N PHE A 101 -24.97 -13.08 -8.11
CA PHE A 101 -24.68 -12.06 -9.13
C PHE A 101 -23.66 -12.50 -10.18
N TYR A 102 -22.93 -13.60 -9.95
CA TYR A 102 -21.86 -14.05 -10.83
C TYR A 102 -22.24 -15.37 -11.52
N PRO A 103 -21.94 -15.53 -12.81
CA PRO A 103 -22.26 -16.77 -13.55
C PRO A 103 -21.42 -17.98 -13.08
N SER A 104 -20.21 -17.74 -12.56
CA SER A 104 -19.29 -18.78 -12.10
C SER A 104 -18.48 -18.31 -10.88
N PRO A 105 -19.13 -18.13 -9.72
CA PRO A 105 -18.44 -17.69 -8.52
C PRO A 105 -17.52 -18.81 -7.98
N ARG A 106 -16.63 -18.47 -7.05
CA ARG A 106 -15.92 -19.44 -6.22
C ARG A 106 -16.96 -20.26 -5.43
N LYS A 107 -16.64 -21.52 -5.17
CA LYS A 107 -17.45 -22.33 -4.28
C LYS A 107 -17.46 -21.71 -2.87
N PHE A 108 -18.58 -21.84 -2.19
CA PHE A 108 -18.76 -21.31 -0.84
C PHE A 108 -17.61 -21.71 0.10
N ASP A 109 -17.32 -23.01 0.20
CA ASP A 109 -16.28 -23.52 1.09
C ASP A 109 -14.87 -23.04 0.72
N GLU A 110 -14.59 -22.83 -0.58
CA GLU A 110 -13.31 -22.25 -1.04
C GLU A 110 -13.14 -20.80 -0.55
N VAL A 111 -14.20 -19.98 -0.63
CA VAL A 111 -14.18 -18.59 -0.15
C VAL A 111 -14.03 -18.53 1.35
N VAL A 112 -14.79 -19.37 2.07
CA VAL A 112 -14.75 -19.46 3.53
C VAL A 112 -13.33 -19.80 4.01
N ALA A 113 -12.72 -20.84 3.43
CA ALA A 113 -11.36 -21.26 3.79
C ALA A 113 -10.30 -20.22 3.40
N LEU A 114 -10.41 -19.63 2.19
CA LEU A 114 -9.46 -18.62 1.71
C LEU A 114 -9.43 -17.39 2.62
N CYS A 115 -10.60 -16.93 3.07
CA CYS A 115 -10.73 -15.71 3.87
C CYS A 115 -10.88 -15.98 5.38
N SER A 116 -10.77 -17.25 5.82
CA SER A 116 -10.85 -17.68 7.23
C SER A 116 -12.13 -17.16 7.90
N LEU A 117 -13.29 -17.51 7.34
CA LEU A 117 -14.60 -17.01 7.80
C LEU A 117 -15.38 -18.04 8.65
N GLU A 118 -14.82 -19.22 8.92
CA GLU A 118 -15.50 -20.35 9.57
C GLU A 118 -16.13 -19.96 10.91
N ASP A 119 -15.43 -19.12 11.67
CA ASP A 119 -15.82 -18.69 13.02
C ASP A 119 -16.94 -17.64 13.06
N ILE A 120 -17.28 -17.06 11.89
CA ILE A 120 -18.22 -15.93 11.82
C ILE A 120 -19.40 -16.15 10.87
N LEU A 121 -19.53 -17.32 10.25
CA LEU A 121 -20.55 -17.58 9.21
C LEU A 121 -21.97 -17.24 9.65
N GLU A 122 -22.31 -17.56 10.90
CA GLU A 122 -23.66 -17.34 11.45
C GLU A 122 -23.81 -15.99 12.18
N ARG A 123 -22.80 -15.11 12.07
CA ARG A 123 -22.88 -13.76 12.65
C ARG A 123 -23.59 -12.80 11.70
N ASP A 124 -24.44 -11.94 12.27
CA ASP A 124 -25.00 -10.78 11.58
C ASP A 124 -23.88 -9.79 11.23
N ASN A 125 -23.91 -9.26 10.00
CA ASN A 125 -22.89 -8.34 9.48
C ASN A 125 -22.65 -7.12 10.38
N ARG A 126 -23.65 -6.63 11.09
CA ARG A 126 -23.55 -5.51 12.02
C ARG A 126 -22.73 -5.81 13.27
N LYS A 127 -22.56 -7.10 13.60
CA LYS A 127 -21.83 -7.57 14.79
C LYS A 127 -20.38 -7.96 14.50
N LEU A 128 -19.91 -7.73 13.28
CA LEU A 128 -18.53 -8.02 12.90
C LEU A 128 -17.58 -6.99 13.50
N SER A 129 -16.44 -7.46 14.05
CA SER A 129 -15.31 -6.59 14.38
C SER A 129 -14.71 -6.00 13.11
N GLY A 130 -13.86 -4.96 13.21
CA GLY A 130 -13.18 -4.36 12.07
C GLY A 130 -12.43 -5.39 11.21
N GLY A 131 -11.62 -6.25 11.84
CA GLY A 131 -10.89 -7.30 11.13
C GLY A 131 -11.79 -8.37 10.52
N GLN A 132 -12.89 -8.76 11.19
CA GLN A 132 -13.87 -9.69 10.63
C GLN A 132 -14.57 -9.10 9.42
N ARG A 133 -14.92 -7.81 9.50
CA ARG A 133 -15.53 -7.07 8.39
C ARG A 133 -14.58 -7.00 7.19
N GLN A 134 -13.29 -6.70 7.39
CA GLN A 134 -12.30 -6.66 6.31
C GLN A 134 -12.12 -8.04 5.64
N ARG A 135 -12.09 -9.12 6.43
CA ARG A 135 -12.06 -10.50 5.89
C ARG A 135 -13.30 -10.79 5.02
N MET A 136 -14.48 -10.33 5.47
CA MET A 136 -15.73 -10.48 4.71
C MET A 136 -15.73 -9.68 3.42
N LEU A 137 -15.26 -8.41 3.43
CA LEU A 137 -15.15 -7.57 2.23
C LEU A 137 -14.16 -8.16 1.22
N LEU A 138 -13.03 -8.70 1.71
CA LEU A 138 -12.07 -9.41 0.87
C LEU A 138 -12.69 -10.65 0.23
N ALA A 139 -13.50 -11.41 0.98
CA ALA A 139 -14.21 -12.57 0.46
C ALA A 139 -15.15 -12.20 -0.70
N LEU A 140 -15.88 -11.09 -0.59
CA LEU A 140 -16.72 -10.59 -1.67
C LEU A 140 -15.89 -10.15 -2.89
N ALA A 141 -14.73 -9.54 -2.67
CA ALA A 141 -13.85 -9.13 -3.76
C ALA A 141 -13.26 -10.33 -4.53
N VAL A 142 -12.94 -11.45 -3.86
CA VAL A 142 -12.37 -12.63 -4.52
C VAL A 142 -13.41 -13.64 -5.01
N LEU A 143 -14.68 -13.44 -4.66
CA LEU A 143 -15.79 -14.33 -5.02
C LEU A 143 -15.94 -14.57 -6.53
N PRO A 144 -15.80 -13.56 -7.42
CA PRO A 144 -15.93 -13.76 -8.87
C PRO A 144 -14.74 -14.45 -9.53
N ARG A 145 -13.72 -14.92 -8.82
CA ARG A 145 -12.43 -15.41 -9.36
C ARG A 145 -11.76 -14.36 -10.23
N PRO A 146 -11.49 -13.16 -9.70
CA PRO A 146 -11.02 -12.05 -10.51
C PRO A 146 -9.60 -12.28 -11.04
N GLU A 147 -9.29 -11.70 -12.21
CA GLU A 147 -7.93 -11.61 -12.74
C GLU A 147 -7.11 -10.55 -11.97
N MET A 148 -7.81 -9.55 -11.40
CA MET A 148 -7.20 -8.49 -10.60
C MET A 148 -8.08 -8.11 -9.41
N VAL A 149 -7.46 -7.90 -8.25
CA VAL A 149 -8.12 -7.44 -7.02
C VAL A 149 -7.59 -6.05 -6.67
N PHE A 150 -8.51 -5.13 -6.46
CA PHE A 150 -8.25 -3.79 -5.95
C PHE A 150 -8.54 -3.74 -4.46
N LEU A 151 -7.58 -3.27 -3.66
CA LEU A 151 -7.68 -3.16 -2.21
C LEU A 151 -7.32 -1.72 -1.80
N ASP A 152 -8.34 -0.90 -1.51
CA ASP A 152 -8.12 0.49 -1.11
C ASP A 152 -8.02 0.59 0.42
N GLU A 153 -6.80 0.80 0.92
CA GLU A 153 -6.44 0.91 2.34
C GLU A 153 -7.08 -0.18 3.24
N PRO A 154 -6.94 -1.47 2.90
CA PRO A 154 -7.74 -2.54 3.48
C PRO A 154 -7.48 -2.79 4.97
N THR A 155 -6.37 -2.32 5.50
CA THR A 155 -5.95 -2.56 6.90
C THR A 155 -6.08 -1.33 7.79
N THR A 156 -6.59 -0.22 7.24
CA THR A 156 -6.79 1.01 8.02
C THR A 156 -7.76 0.78 9.17
N GLY A 157 -7.36 1.20 10.37
CA GLY A 157 -8.15 1.05 11.60
C GLY A 157 -8.13 -0.36 12.21
N LEU A 158 -7.35 -1.28 11.67
CA LEU A 158 -7.15 -2.60 12.28
C LEU A 158 -6.09 -2.56 13.39
N ASP A 159 -6.31 -3.36 14.43
CA ASP A 159 -5.26 -3.63 15.40
C ASP A 159 -4.10 -4.43 14.76
N PRO A 160 -2.89 -4.43 15.38
CA PRO A 160 -1.71 -5.09 14.79
C PRO A 160 -1.91 -6.58 14.50
N GLN A 161 -2.68 -7.31 15.32
CA GLN A 161 -2.91 -8.73 15.10
C GLN A 161 -3.88 -8.97 13.93
N ALA A 162 -4.97 -8.21 13.85
CA ALA A 162 -5.91 -8.26 12.73
C ALA A 162 -5.24 -7.90 11.41
N ARG A 163 -4.32 -6.92 11.41
CA ARG A 163 -3.52 -6.52 10.26
C ARG A 163 -2.64 -7.66 9.77
N ARG A 164 -1.88 -8.31 10.66
CA ARG A 164 -1.04 -9.48 10.29
C ARG A 164 -1.87 -10.61 9.70
N ASN A 165 -3.00 -10.95 10.33
CA ASN A 165 -3.90 -11.96 9.83
C ASN A 165 -4.42 -11.62 8.43
N PHE A 166 -4.69 -10.33 8.16
CA PHE A 166 -5.12 -9.87 6.84
C PHE A 166 -4.01 -9.98 5.80
N TRP A 167 -2.76 -9.69 6.17
CA TRP A 167 -1.60 -9.89 5.29
C TRP A 167 -1.42 -11.34 4.87
N ASP A 168 -1.65 -12.30 5.78
CA ASP A 168 -1.61 -13.73 5.46
C ASP A 168 -2.67 -14.10 4.42
N LEU A 169 -3.87 -13.48 4.48
CA LEU A 169 -4.91 -13.70 3.47
C LEU A 169 -4.51 -13.14 2.10
N ILE A 170 -3.92 -11.94 2.05
CA ILE A 170 -3.37 -11.38 0.81
C ILE A 170 -2.31 -12.33 0.23
N GLY A 171 -1.43 -12.86 1.09
CA GLY A 171 -0.42 -13.84 0.69
C GLY A 171 -1.02 -15.10 0.05
N ARG A 172 -2.12 -15.64 0.59
CA ARG A 172 -2.83 -16.79 0.01
C ARG A 172 -3.45 -16.45 -1.35
N ILE A 173 -4.07 -15.28 -1.49
CA ILE A 173 -4.65 -14.83 -2.76
C ILE A 173 -3.56 -14.65 -3.82
N LYS A 174 -2.41 -14.07 -3.43
CA LYS A 174 -1.25 -13.92 -4.30
C LYS A 174 -0.69 -15.29 -4.75
N ALA A 175 -0.68 -16.29 -3.86
CA ALA A 175 -0.25 -17.65 -4.19
C ALA A 175 -1.11 -18.32 -5.29
N GLU A 176 -2.36 -17.91 -5.44
CA GLU A 176 -3.25 -18.32 -6.55
C GLU A 176 -2.99 -17.56 -7.86
N ARG A 177 -1.93 -16.75 -7.92
CA ARG A 177 -1.53 -15.88 -9.05
C ARG A 177 -2.55 -14.79 -9.40
N ALA A 178 -3.40 -14.38 -8.46
CA ALA A 178 -4.20 -13.20 -8.64
C ALA A 178 -3.28 -11.96 -8.67
N THR A 179 -3.57 -11.02 -9.57
CA THR A 179 -2.90 -9.72 -9.57
C THR A 179 -3.57 -8.83 -8.53
N ILE A 180 -2.80 -8.16 -7.69
CA ILE A 180 -3.33 -7.33 -6.61
C ILE A 180 -2.82 -5.90 -6.78
N LEU A 181 -3.70 -4.92 -6.73
CA LEU A 181 -3.34 -3.52 -6.50
C LEU A 181 -3.76 -3.15 -5.08
N LEU A 182 -2.80 -2.75 -4.28
CA LEU A 182 -2.97 -2.35 -2.89
C LEU A 182 -2.63 -0.87 -2.75
N THR A 183 -3.56 -0.06 -2.23
CA THR A 183 -3.20 1.27 -1.73
C THR A 183 -2.97 1.20 -0.24
N THR A 184 -1.95 1.88 0.23
CA THR A 184 -1.68 1.98 1.66
C THR A 184 -0.84 3.21 1.98
N HIS A 185 -0.95 3.68 3.19
CA HIS A 185 -0.02 4.65 3.80
C HIS A 185 0.92 3.96 4.81
N TYR A 186 0.75 2.65 5.05
CA TYR A 186 1.65 1.84 5.88
C TYR A 186 2.78 1.28 5.04
N MET A 187 3.99 1.77 5.28
CA MET A 187 5.18 1.37 4.51
C MET A 187 5.63 -0.07 4.79
N ASP A 188 5.44 -0.54 6.01
CA ASP A 188 5.69 -1.92 6.44
C ASP A 188 4.80 -2.92 5.68
N GLU A 189 3.52 -2.59 5.48
CA GLU A 189 2.59 -3.39 4.68
C GLU A 189 3.07 -3.55 3.24
N ALA A 190 3.42 -2.44 2.61
CA ALA A 190 3.89 -2.45 1.24
C ALA A 190 5.23 -3.19 1.08
N GLN A 191 6.17 -3.00 2.01
CA GLN A 191 7.47 -3.67 2.00
C GLN A 191 7.34 -5.20 2.15
N LEU A 192 6.32 -5.66 2.89
CA LEU A 192 6.07 -7.08 3.12
C LEU A 192 5.32 -7.74 1.96
N LEU A 193 4.28 -7.08 1.43
CA LEU A 193 3.32 -7.70 0.52
C LEU A 193 3.63 -7.46 -0.96
N CYS A 194 4.18 -6.29 -1.30
CA CYS A 194 4.27 -5.86 -2.68
C CYS A 194 5.56 -6.32 -3.36
N ASP A 195 5.43 -6.81 -4.60
CA ASP A 195 6.56 -7.13 -5.46
C ASP A 195 7.13 -5.87 -6.10
N ARG A 196 6.26 -4.90 -6.39
CA ARG A 196 6.61 -3.57 -6.88
C ARG A 196 5.75 -2.52 -6.19
N VAL A 197 6.32 -1.36 -6.00
CA VAL A 197 5.63 -0.22 -5.40
C VAL A 197 5.84 1.03 -6.24
N ALA A 198 4.80 1.86 -6.31
CA ALA A 198 4.87 3.23 -6.80
C ALA A 198 4.71 4.18 -5.62
N ILE A 199 5.69 5.01 -5.38
CA ILE A 199 5.63 6.05 -4.35
C ILE A 199 5.00 7.28 -4.98
N MET A 200 3.88 7.73 -4.40
CA MET A 200 3.09 8.83 -4.92
C MET A 200 3.02 9.98 -3.90
N ASP A 201 3.22 11.21 -4.39
CA ASP A 201 3.01 12.42 -3.60
C ASP A 201 2.53 13.55 -4.51
N HIS A 202 1.65 14.43 -3.98
CA HIS A 202 1.07 15.57 -4.70
C HIS A 202 0.57 15.23 -6.11
N GLY A 203 -0.11 14.10 -6.27
CA GLY A 203 -0.69 13.65 -7.53
C GLY A 203 0.29 13.07 -8.54
N LYS A 204 1.57 12.90 -8.19
CA LYS A 204 2.63 12.41 -9.07
C LYS A 204 3.29 11.17 -8.50
N ILE A 205 3.78 10.31 -9.41
CA ILE A 205 4.64 9.20 -9.02
C ILE A 205 6.08 9.72 -8.96
N LEU A 206 6.71 9.50 -7.81
CA LEU A 206 8.11 9.87 -7.56
C LEU A 206 9.06 8.77 -8.02
N GLU A 207 8.78 7.52 -7.64
CA GLU A 207 9.61 6.34 -7.94
C GLU A 207 8.72 5.11 -8.11
N ILE A 208 9.18 4.17 -8.97
CA ILE A 208 8.55 2.85 -9.14
C ILE A 208 9.62 1.80 -9.26
N ASP A 209 9.64 0.83 -8.33
CA ASP A 209 10.40 -0.42 -8.46
C ASP A 209 9.99 -1.42 -7.36
N SER A 210 10.71 -2.53 -7.23
CA SER A 210 10.59 -3.39 -6.05
C SER A 210 11.08 -2.66 -4.79
N PRO A 211 10.50 -2.91 -3.60
CA PRO A 211 10.97 -2.31 -2.36
C PRO A 211 12.48 -2.43 -2.18
N GLN A 212 13.04 -3.62 -2.43
CA GLN A 212 14.47 -3.87 -2.29
C GLN A 212 15.31 -3.04 -3.28
N ALA A 213 14.88 -2.91 -4.54
CA ALA A 213 15.60 -2.14 -5.55
C ALA A 213 15.59 -0.64 -5.22
N LEU A 214 14.44 -0.12 -4.76
CA LEU A 214 14.33 1.26 -4.32
C LEU A 214 15.25 1.56 -3.13
N LEU A 215 15.24 0.69 -2.12
CA LEU A 215 16.13 0.86 -0.96
C LEU A 215 17.61 0.77 -1.36
N ALA A 216 18.00 -0.20 -2.20
CA ALA A 216 19.36 -0.34 -2.67
C ALA A 216 19.84 0.83 -3.55
N LYS A 217 18.91 1.48 -4.28
CA LYS A 217 19.22 2.67 -5.09
C LYS A 217 19.51 3.91 -4.23
N HIS A 218 18.83 4.05 -3.10
CA HIS A 218 18.87 5.27 -2.30
C HIS A 218 19.71 5.17 -1.03
N PHE A 219 19.98 3.97 -0.54
CA PHE A 219 20.68 3.75 0.72
C PHE A 219 21.79 2.71 0.58
N GLU A 220 22.87 2.96 1.31
CA GLU A 220 23.98 2.02 1.49
C GLU A 220 24.22 1.79 2.99
N GLY A 221 24.26 0.54 3.42
CA GLY A 221 24.54 0.18 4.82
C GLY A 221 23.36 0.35 5.77
N ALA A 222 23.60 1.01 6.91
CA ALA A 222 22.63 1.21 7.99
C ALA A 222 22.38 2.70 8.24
N LEU A 223 21.25 2.98 8.89
CA LEU A 223 20.89 4.30 9.40
C LEU A 223 21.11 4.33 10.92
N ILE A 224 21.81 5.36 11.38
CA ILE A 224 21.94 5.72 12.79
C ILE A 224 21.04 6.90 13.01
N ARG A 225 20.05 6.76 13.89
CA ARG A 225 19.12 7.83 14.24
C ARG A 225 19.34 8.23 15.69
N LEU A 226 19.43 9.53 15.92
CA LEU A 226 19.62 10.16 17.22
C LEU A 226 18.53 11.20 17.44
N PRO A 227 18.00 11.36 18.67
CA PRO A 227 17.20 12.52 19.04
C PRO A 227 17.99 13.81 18.80
N TYR A 228 17.35 14.84 18.26
CA TYR A 228 17.98 16.12 17.97
C TYR A 228 17.16 17.27 18.55
N ASP A 229 17.81 18.04 19.42
CA ASP A 229 17.21 19.18 20.12
C ASP A 229 17.66 20.55 19.58
N GLY A 230 18.36 20.55 18.43
CA GLY A 230 18.86 21.77 17.80
C GLY A 230 20.20 22.28 18.35
N CYS A 231 20.75 21.68 19.42
CA CYS A 231 21.87 22.27 20.15
C CYS A 231 23.28 21.99 19.58
N CYS A 232 23.46 21.08 18.62
CA CYS A 232 24.79 20.59 18.20
C CYS A 232 25.12 20.85 16.72
N GLN A 233 24.55 21.86 16.05
CA GLN A 233 24.74 22.09 14.60
C GLN A 233 26.20 22.23 14.16
N ASP A 234 27.06 22.84 14.97
CA ASP A 234 28.46 23.07 14.59
C ASP A 234 29.31 21.81 14.63
N SER A 235 29.03 20.87 15.54
CA SER A 235 29.74 19.57 15.67
C SER A 235 29.32 18.57 14.58
N LEU A 236 28.23 18.84 13.86
CA LEU A 236 27.63 17.93 12.89
C LEU A 236 27.99 18.25 11.43
N LYS A 237 28.62 19.41 11.17
CA LYS A 237 28.97 19.88 9.81
C LYS A 237 29.93 18.96 9.07
N ASP A 238 30.70 18.16 9.78
CA ASP A 238 31.70 17.26 9.22
C ASP A 238 31.16 15.87 8.83
N PHE A 239 29.91 15.57 9.21
CA PHE A 239 29.29 14.28 8.89
C PHE A 239 28.60 14.31 7.52
N LYS A 240 29.17 13.56 6.55
CA LYS A 240 28.57 13.39 5.21
C LYS A 240 27.32 12.49 5.27
N GLY A 241 26.27 12.88 4.56
CA GLY A 241 25.05 12.04 4.43
C GLY A 241 24.07 12.15 5.60
N MET A 242 24.17 13.22 6.36
CA MET A 242 23.30 13.50 7.48
C MET A 242 22.01 14.18 7.02
N LEU A 243 20.86 13.63 7.48
CA LEU A 243 19.55 14.28 7.39
C LEU A 243 19.17 14.79 8.77
N ILE A 244 18.68 16.03 8.82
CA ILE A 244 18.16 16.64 10.05
C ILE A 244 16.64 16.72 9.86
N GLY A 245 15.90 15.92 10.67
CA GLY A 245 14.45 16.07 10.82
C GLY A 245 14.12 17.09 11.91
N ASP A 246 12.83 17.27 12.19
CA ASP A 246 12.39 18.23 13.22
C ASP A 246 12.88 17.83 14.63
N ASP A 247 12.86 16.53 14.95
CA ASP A 247 13.20 16.00 16.28
C ASP A 247 14.32 14.95 16.25
N PHE A 248 14.94 14.69 15.10
CA PHE A 248 15.97 13.67 14.97
C PHE A 248 17.07 14.06 13.96
N LEU A 249 18.19 13.42 14.18
CA LEU A 249 19.33 13.41 13.29
C LEU A 249 19.52 12.00 12.74
N GLU A 250 19.68 11.87 11.43
CA GLU A 250 19.90 10.57 10.80
C GLU A 250 21.21 10.57 10.00
N LEU A 251 22.05 9.58 10.26
CA LEU A 251 23.33 9.39 9.59
C LEU A 251 23.33 8.05 8.87
N GLN A 252 23.54 8.07 7.56
CA GLN A 252 23.76 6.88 6.76
C GLN A 252 25.23 6.42 6.86
N THR A 253 25.46 5.13 7.11
CA THR A 253 26.79 4.58 7.25
C THR A 253 26.93 3.17 6.69
N THR A 254 28.08 2.91 6.04
CA THR A 254 28.55 1.57 5.66
C THR A 254 29.55 0.98 6.65
N GLY A 255 30.05 1.80 7.60
CA GLY A 255 31.04 1.42 8.62
C GLY A 255 30.59 1.82 10.01
N LEU A 256 29.69 1.04 10.61
CA LEU A 256 29.02 1.35 11.89
C LEU A 256 30.02 1.67 13.02
N ASP A 257 31.08 0.86 13.17
CA ASP A 257 32.08 1.04 14.21
C ASP A 257 32.83 2.38 14.09
N ALA A 258 33.15 2.79 12.86
CA ALA A 258 33.83 4.05 12.60
C ALA A 258 32.88 5.21 12.91
N SER A 259 31.64 5.19 12.39
CA SER A 259 30.67 6.24 12.63
C SER A 259 30.31 6.41 14.11
N LEU A 260 30.21 5.31 14.88
CA LEU A 260 29.98 5.42 16.32
C LEU A 260 31.17 6.03 17.07
N ARG A 261 32.43 5.73 16.67
CA ARG A 261 33.62 6.40 17.25
C ARG A 261 33.61 7.89 16.93
N ASP A 262 33.34 8.26 15.68
CA ASP A 262 33.29 9.66 15.27
C ASP A 262 32.24 10.45 16.07
N LEU A 263 31.06 9.85 16.31
CA LEU A 263 30.01 10.44 17.14
C LEU A 263 30.47 10.65 18.61
N ILE A 264 31.17 9.64 19.17
CA ILE A 264 31.71 9.72 20.54
C ILE A 264 32.83 10.79 20.64
N GLU A 265 33.75 10.83 19.66
CA GLU A 265 34.82 11.82 19.60
C GLU A 265 34.30 13.25 19.43
N ALA A 266 33.20 13.41 18.68
CA ALA A 266 32.47 14.66 18.55
C ALA A 266 31.68 15.06 19.82
N LYS A 267 31.69 14.20 20.87
CA LYS A 267 30.96 14.38 22.14
C LYS A 267 29.44 14.54 21.96
N ILE A 268 28.89 13.88 20.95
CA ILE A 268 27.44 13.83 20.74
C ILE A 268 26.84 12.90 21.79
N ASP A 269 25.74 13.33 22.40
CA ASP A 269 25.00 12.48 23.34
C ASP A 269 24.34 11.33 22.55
N LEU A 270 24.69 10.12 22.91
CA LEU A 270 24.14 8.92 22.26
C LEU A 270 22.86 8.40 22.97
N GLN A 271 22.32 9.12 23.94
CA GLN A 271 21.08 8.72 24.59
C GLN A 271 19.93 8.69 23.56
N GLY A 272 19.23 7.57 23.47
CA GLY A 272 18.16 7.37 22.50
C GLY A 272 18.65 6.99 21.09
N LEU A 273 19.96 6.72 20.90
CA LEU A 273 20.49 6.23 19.63
C LEU A 273 19.79 4.94 19.22
N SER A 274 19.35 4.88 17.97
CA SER A 274 18.85 3.66 17.33
C SER A 274 19.59 3.39 16.03
N ILE A 275 19.75 2.11 15.70
CA ILE A 275 20.38 1.67 14.47
C ILE A 275 19.42 0.72 13.78
N HIS A 276 19.10 0.99 12.53
CA HIS A 276 18.21 0.13 11.76
C HIS A 276 18.66 0.03 10.29
N LYS A 277 18.11 -0.96 9.59
CA LYS A 277 18.23 -1.02 8.12
C LYS A 277 17.22 -0.08 7.51
N PRO A 278 17.59 0.64 6.45
CA PRO A 278 16.65 1.50 5.74
C PRO A 278 15.37 0.76 5.33
N ASP A 279 14.24 1.44 5.47
CA ASP A 279 12.94 0.94 5.05
C ASP A 279 12.23 1.94 4.09
N LEU A 280 11.02 1.61 3.66
CA LEU A 280 10.27 2.48 2.75
C LEU A 280 9.82 3.78 3.40
N GLU A 281 9.72 3.86 4.72
CA GLU A 281 9.41 5.11 5.43
C GLU A 281 10.59 6.07 5.36
N ASP A 282 11.80 5.58 5.59
CA ASP A 282 13.04 6.35 5.42
C ASP A 282 13.18 6.86 3.97
N LEU A 283 12.84 5.99 3.00
CA LEU A 283 12.86 6.38 1.59
C LEU A 283 11.85 7.47 1.30
N PHE A 284 10.64 7.36 1.82
CA PHE A 284 9.60 8.37 1.61
C PHE A 284 10.04 9.74 2.17
N ILE A 285 10.56 9.76 3.41
CA ILE A 285 11.11 10.98 4.03
C ILE A 285 12.23 11.58 3.17
N LYS A 286 13.13 10.73 2.67
CA LYS A 286 14.25 11.17 1.81
C LYS A 286 13.77 11.79 0.49
N LEU A 287 12.72 11.25 -0.13
CA LEU A 287 12.19 11.72 -1.41
C LEU A 287 11.35 13.00 -1.28
N THR A 288 10.63 13.15 -0.18
CA THR A 288 9.66 14.25 0.01
C THR A 288 10.15 15.35 0.93
N GLY A 289 11.19 15.09 1.74
CA GLY A 289 11.68 16.01 2.77
C GLY A 289 10.74 16.19 3.95
N SER A 290 9.69 15.38 4.07
CA SER A 290 8.70 15.47 5.16
C SER A 290 8.27 14.07 5.62
N SER A 291 8.04 13.92 6.95
CA SER A 291 7.41 12.72 7.49
C SER A 291 6.00 12.51 6.91
N LEU A 292 5.52 11.28 6.93
CA LEU A 292 4.15 10.97 6.50
C LEU A 292 3.15 11.85 7.26
N ARG A 293 2.36 12.61 6.51
CA ARG A 293 1.24 13.38 7.08
C ARG A 293 0.17 12.37 7.50
N THR A 294 0.09 12.12 8.80
CA THR A 294 -0.96 11.26 9.42
C THR A 294 -2.34 11.91 9.34
#